data_3a654f64a7d1ef1abc43dcefa844b205
#
_entry.id   3a654f64a7d1ef1abc43dcefa844b205
#
_cell.length_a   1.000
_cell.length_b   1.000
_cell.length_c   1.000
_cell.angle_alpha   90.00
_cell.angle_beta   90.00
_cell.angle_gamma   90.00
#
_symmetry.space_group_name_H-M   'P 1'
#
loop_
_entity.id
_entity.type
_entity.pdbx_description
1 polymer ?
#
loop_
_entity_poly.entity_id
_entity_poly.type
_entity_poly.pdbx_seq_one_letter_code
_entity_poly.pdbx_strand_id
1 'polypeptide(L)'
;SRCPMSLPDQSPPRKPRRLGLILPWLGLVLLAGGWSLAWVKLRAEAVTRMDAAAEQLRDQGYPVAWETRTVTGFPFRLDVTLTGARIAEPSGWAVAMPRLKSEAYIYRLDQWMLVAPEGVTLTRPDGGPVAVRARALRASLGGLGKTPPRLSIEGVDLSFDTAPGAKPYLI
;
A
#
# COMPACT_ATOMS: atom_id res chain seq x y z
N SER A 1 66.27 41.00 -46.77
CA SER A 1 65.66 39.86 -45.95
C SER A 1 64.29 40.29 -45.51
N ARG A 2 63.29 39.70 -46.15
CA ARG A 2 61.87 39.91 -45.77
C ARG A 2 61.42 38.73 -44.92
N CYS A 3 61.06 38.97 -43.65
CA CYS A 3 60.40 37.98 -42.80
C CYS A 3 58.96 37.78 -43.27
N PRO A 4 58.48 36.57 -43.44
CA PRO A 4 57.07 36.31 -43.69
C PRO A 4 56.32 36.47 -42.38
N MET A 5 55.36 37.40 -42.34
CA MET A 5 54.44 37.60 -41.25
C MET A 5 53.35 36.49 -41.30
N SER A 6 53.46 35.53 -40.43
CA SER A 6 52.48 34.44 -40.28
C SER A 6 51.17 35.05 -39.77
N LEU A 7 50.11 34.97 -40.56
CA LEU A 7 48.74 35.29 -40.12
C LEU A 7 48.29 34.31 -39.08
N PRO A 8 47.67 34.76 -37.98
CA PRO A 8 47.14 33.86 -37.00
C PRO A 8 45.98 33.06 -37.61
N ASP A 9 46.05 31.77 -37.41
CA ASP A 9 44.99 30.79 -37.80
C ASP A 9 43.72 31.11 -37.04
N GLN A 10 42.75 31.72 -37.71
CA GLN A 10 41.42 31.96 -37.16
C GLN A 10 40.56 30.71 -37.35
N SER A 11 40.81 29.70 -36.52
CA SER A 11 39.92 28.55 -36.41
C SER A 11 38.56 29.04 -35.90
N PRO A 12 37.45 28.76 -36.58
CA PRO A 12 36.14 29.22 -36.15
C PRO A 12 35.79 28.64 -34.77
N PRO A 13 35.18 29.44 -33.85
CA PRO A 13 34.84 28.97 -32.54
C PRO A 13 33.85 27.80 -32.66
N ARG A 14 34.24 26.65 -32.13
CA ARG A 14 33.36 25.47 -32.07
C ARG A 14 32.16 25.84 -31.22
N LYS A 15 30.97 25.92 -31.87
CA LYS A 15 29.70 26.13 -31.17
C LYS A 15 29.57 25.08 -30.07
N PRO A 16 29.36 25.45 -28.79
CA PRO A 16 29.21 24.50 -27.71
C PRO A 16 27.98 23.63 -28.03
N ARG A 17 28.17 22.31 -28.09
CA ARG A 17 27.07 21.34 -28.27
C ARG A 17 26.23 21.35 -26.99
N ARG A 18 25.25 22.26 -26.93
CA ARG A 18 24.27 22.35 -25.81
C ARG A 18 23.46 21.05 -25.65
N LEU A 19 23.40 20.21 -26.69
CA LEU A 19 22.80 18.88 -26.63
C LEU A 19 23.40 17.98 -25.53
N GLY A 20 24.70 18.05 -25.27
CA GLY A 20 25.34 17.26 -24.22
C GLY A 20 24.90 17.62 -22.80
N LEU A 21 24.41 18.85 -22.59
CA LEU A 21 23.86 19.28 -21.32
C LEU A 21 22.37 18.92 -21.15
N ILE A 22 21.63 18.84 -22.26
CA ILE A 22 20.19 18.58 -22.27
C ILE A 22 19.91 17.06 -22.20
N LEU A 23 20.78 16.25 -22.78
CA LEU A 23 20.60 14.80 -22.90
C LEU A 23 20.41 14.09 -21.55
N PRO A 24 21.21 14.37 -20.47
CA PRO A 24 21.00 13.74 -19.18
C PRO A 24 19.68 14.17 -18.51
N TRP A 25 19.26 15.43 -18.71
CA TRP A 25 17.97 15.89 -18.21
C TRP A 25 16.80 15.26 -18.93
N LEU A 26 16.89 15.09 -20.24
CA LEU A 26 15.89 14.37 -21.02
C LEU A 26 15.79 12.91 -20.58
N GLY A 27 16.92 12.25 -20.34
CA GLY A 27 16.97 10.91 -19.82
C GLY A 27 16.29 10.78 -18.44
N LEU A 28 16.56 11.75 -17.56
CA LEU A 28 15.94 11.78 -16.21
C LEU A 28 14.43 12.00 -16.27
N VAL A 29 13.95 12.89 -17.15
CA VAL A 29 12.52 13.13 -17.36
C VAL A 29 11.82 11.88 -17.91
N LEU A 30 12.43 11.20 -18.89
CA LEU A 30 11.90 9.95 -19.44
C LEU A 30 11.86 8.84 -18.39
N LEU A 31 12.88 8.73 -17.56
CA LEU A 31 12.93 7.76 -16.46
C LEU A 31 11.85 8.05 -15.44
N ALA A 32 11.70 9.31 -15.01
CA ALA A 32 10.68 9.71 -14.05
C ALA A 32 9.26 9.51 -14.62
N GLY A 33 9.04 9.83 -15.89
CA GLY A 33 7.77 9.59 -16.59
C GLY A 33 7.44 8.11 -16.69
N GLY A 34 8.40 7.29 -17.11
CA GLY A 34 8.24 5.83 -17.18
C GLY A 34 7.94 5.20 -15.82
N TRP A 35 8.64 5.65 -14.79
CA TRP A 35 8.40 5.21 -13.41
C TRP A 35 7.00 5.60 -12.92
N SER A 36 6.57 6.83 -13.18
CA SER A 36 5.23 7.31 -12.80
C SER A 36 4.14 6.49 -13.49
N LEU A 37 4.28 6.19 -14.78
CA LEU A 37 3.35 5.34 -15.51
C LEU A 37 3.31 3.91 -14.95
N ALA A 38 4.48 3.34 -14.63
CA ALA A 38 4.58 2.01 -14.03
C ALA A 38 3.85 1.97 -12.67
N TRP A 39 4.02 3.01 -11.85
CA TRP A 39 3.34 3.11 -10.56
C TRP A 39 1.81 3.23 -10.70
N VAL A 40 1.33 4.04 -11.65
CA VAL A 40 -0.12 4.17 -11.92
C VAL A 40 -0.72 2.82 -12.35
N LYS A 41 -0.02 2.08 -13.22
CA LYS A 41 -0.44 0.73 -13.61
C LYS A 41 -0.46 -0.24 -12.42
N LEU A 42 0.58 -0.21 -11.59
CA LEU A 42 0.65 -1.06 -10.40
C LEU A 42 -0.49 -0.75 -9.41
N ARG A 43 -0.78 0.53 -9.22
CA ARG A 43 -1.92 0.97 -8.41
C ARG A 43 -3.25 0.42 -8.95
N ALA A 44 -3.47 0.56 -10.26
CA ALA A 44 -4.70 0.07 -10.90
C ALA A 44 -4.82 -1.46 -10.77
N GLU A 45 -3.74 -2.18 -10.97
CA GLU A 45 -3.69 -3.63 -10.82
C GLU A 45 -3.98 -4.06 -9.37
N ALA A 46 -3.40 -3.37 -8.38
CA ALA A 46 -3.66 -3.64 -6.97
C ALA A 46 -5.15 -3.46 -6.63
N VAL A 47 -5.77 -2.38 -7.12
CA VAL A 47 -7.21 -2.13 -6.95
C VAL A 47 -8.04 -3.26 -7.56
N THR A 48 -7.75 -3.66 -8.79
CA THR A 48 -8.46 -4.74 -9.48
C THR A 48 -8.32 -6.07 -8.74
N ARG A 49 -7.13 -6.39 -8.25
CA ARG A 49 -6.90 -7.62 -7.46
C ARG A 49 -7.62 -7.60 -6.13
N MET A 50 -7.69 -6.45 -5.46
CA MET A 50 -8.46 -6.31 -4.22
C MET A 50 -9.95 -6.53 -4.46
N ASP A 51 -10.50 -5.96 -5.53
CA ASP A 51 -11.90 -6.13 -5.89
C ASP A 51 -12.21 -7.60 -6.22
N ALA A 52 -11.36 -8.25 -7.01
CA ALA A 52 -11.50 -9.66 -7.34
C ALA A 52 -11.42 -10.56 -6.09
N ALA A 53 -10.49 -10.28 -5.18
CA ALA A 53 -10.37 -11.02 -3.93
C ALA A 53 -11.60 -10.83 -3.03
N ALA A 54 -12.14 -9.60 -2.95
CA ALA A 54 -13.36 -9.32 -2.19
C ALA A 54 -14.58 -10.06 -2.77
N GLU A 55 -14.74 -10.09 -4.10
CA GLU A 55 -15.80 -10.85 -4.76
C GLU A 55 -15.65 -12.35 -4.48
N GLN A 56 -14.44 -12.89 -4.60
CA GLN A 56 -14.18 -14.29 -4.31
C GLN A 56 -14.52 -14.66 -2.86
N LEU A 57 -14.22 -13.79 -1.90
CA LEU A 57 -14.59 -13.97 -0.50
C LEU A 57 -16.12 -13.94 -0.30
N ARG A 58 -16.82 -13.00 -0.96
CA ARG A 58 -18.29 -12.93 -0.92
C ARG A 58 -18.93 -14.19 -1.48
N ASP A 59 -18.41 -14.71 -2.59
CA ASP A 59 -18.90 -15.96 -3.20
C ASP A 59 -18.69 -17.18 -2.28
N GLN A 60 -17.66 -17.15 -1.43
CA GLN A 60 -17.40 -18.16 -0.41
C GLN A 60 -18.25 -17.98 0.87
N GLY A 61 -19.10 -16.97 0.93
CA GLY A 61 -19.93 -16.68 2.09
C GLY A 61 -19.30 -15.76 3.13
N TYR A 62 -18.19 -15.09 2.79
CA TYR A 62 -17.52 -14.10 3.64
C TYR A 62 -17.76 -12.69 3.08
N PRO A 63 -18.87 -12.01 3.40
CA PRO A 63 -19.12 -10.68 2.91
C PRO A 63 -18.06 -9.70 3.42
N VAL A 64 -17.36 -9.12 2.49
CA VAL A 64 -16.34 -8.08 2.71
C VAL A 64 -16.85 -6.77 2.15
N ALA A 65 -16.78 -5.70 2.93
CA ALA A 65 -17.20 -4.36 2.52
C ALA A 65 -16.30 -3.28 3.13
N TRP A 66 -16.22 -2.16 2.48
CA TRP A 66 -15.60 -0.91 2.95
C TRP A 66 -16.34 0.29 2.39
N GLU A 67 -16.28 1.43 3.09
CA GLU A 67 -16.92 2.67 2.66
C GLU A 67 -16.05 3.43 1.65
N THR A 68 -14.77 3.61 1.97
CA THR A 68 -13.82 4.29 1.08
C THR A 68 -12.51 3.53 1.00
N ARG A 69 -11.85 3.69 -0.15
CA ARG A 69 -10.51 3.15 -0.40
C ARG A 69 -9.64 4.23 -1.00
N THR A 70 -8.51 4.49 -0.39
CA THR A 70 -7.50 5.42 -0.87
C THR A 70 -6.19 4.68 -1.07
N VAL A 71 -5.57 4.87 -2.23
CA VAL A 71 -4.28 4.25 -2.57
C VAL A 71 -3.27 5.36 -2.82
N THR A 72 -2.20 5.37 -2.03
CA THR A 72 -1.12 6.36 -2.03
C THR A 72 0.25 5.67 -1.95
N GLY A 73 1.32 6.41 -1.67
CA GLY A 73 2.64 5.85 -1.41
C GLY A 73 3.65 5.98 -2.54
N PHE A 74 3.30 6.75 -3.61
CA PHE A 74 4.28 7.09 -4.66
C PHE A 74 5.57 7.69 -4.05
N PRO A 75 6.77 7.35 -4.55
CA PRO A 75 7.02 6.48 -5.71
C PRO A 75 7.39 5.03 -5.38
N PHE A 76 7.59 4.65 -4.11
CA PHE A 76 8.21 3.36 -3.73
C PHE A 76 7.33 2.46 -2.87
N ARG A 77 6.19 2.97 -2.40
CA ARG A 77 5.25 2.24 -1.57
C ARG A 77 3.88 2.18 -2.21
N LEU A 78 3.12 1.22 -1.78
CA LEU A 78 1.70 1.10 -2.06
C LEU A 78 0.99 1.07 -0.69
N ASP A 79 0.42 2.21 -0.34
CA ASP A 79 -0.30 2.39 0.93
C ASP A 79 -1.80 2.38 0.61
N VAL A 80 -2.52 1.41 1.11
CA VAL A 80 -3.97 1.30 0.95
C VAL A 80 -4.64 1.59 2.28
N THR A 81 -5.49 2.59 2.30
CA THR A 81 -6.32 2.93 3.46
C THR A 81 -7.76 2.61 3.15
N LEU A 82 -8.38 1.78 3.97
CA LEU A 82 -9.81 1.48 3.94
C LEU A 82 -10.47 2.10 5.17
N THR A 83 -11.61 2.74 4.95
CA THR A 83 -12.48 3.22 6.03
C THR A 83 -13.75 2.39 6.07
N GLY A 84 -14.27 2.14 7.27
CA GLY A 84 -15.45 1.33 7.47
C GLY A 84 -15.30 -0.10 6.97
N ALA A 85 -14.09 -0.65 7.06
CA ALA A 85 -13.81 -2.01 6.61
C ALA A 85 -14.50 -3.02 7.54
N ARG A 86 -15.17 -4.00 6.96
CA ARG A 86 -15.82 -5.10 7.68
C ARG A 86 -15.76 -6.39 6.89
N ILE A 87 -15.64 -7.47 7.63
CA ILE A 87 -15.76 -8.83 7.13
C ILE A 87 -16.65 -9.61 8.09
N ALA A 88 -17.52 -10.44 7.57
CA ALA A 88 -18.34 -11.33 8.36
C ALA A 88 -18.17 -12.79 7.92
N GLU A 89 -18.53 -13.68 8.80
CA GLU A 89 -18.53 -15.12 8.58
C GLU A 89 -19.96 -15.66 8.68
N PRO A 90 -20.34 -16.71 7.92
CA PRO A 90 -21.67 -17.31 7.99
C PRO A 90 -22.09 -17.77 9.38
N SER A 91 -21.14 -18.11 10.25
CA SER A 91 -21.37 -18.50 11.65
C SER A 91 -21.83 -17.34 12.56
N GLY A 92 -21.81 -16.08 12.08
CA GLY A 92 -22.18 -14.89 12.82
C GLY A 92 -21.01 -14.12 13.43
N TRP A 93 -19.79 -14.56 13.25
CA TRP A 93 -18.62 -13.77 13.59
C TRP A 93 -18.44 -12.64 12.58
N ALA A 94 -18.11 -11.46 13.07
CA ALA A 94 -17.80 -10.32 12.23
C ALA A 94 -16.69 -9.49 12.83
N VAL A 95 -15.89 -8.89 11.96
CA VAL A 95 -14.83 -7.96 12.31
C VAL A 95 -15.07 -6.66 11.60
N ALA A 96 -15.11 -5.55 12.35
CA ALA A 96 -15.24 -4.22 11.80
C ALA A 96 -14.05 -3.35 12.24
N MET A 97 -13.51 -2.60 11.32
CA MET A 97 -12.37 -1.71 11.53
C MET A 97 -12.75 -0.33 11.00
N PRO A 98 -12.83 0.71 11.85
CA PRO A 98 -13.11 2.08 11.40
C PRO A 98 -12.09 2.53 10.36
N ARG A 99 -10.82 2.18 10.57
CA ARG A 99 -9.74 2.45 9.63
C ARG A 99 -8.75 1.29 9.61
N LEU A 100 -8.50 0.79 8.42
CA LEU A 100 -7.46 -0.20 8.15
C LEU A 100 -6.44 0.40 7.20
N LYS A 101 -5.19 0.46 7.62
CA LYS A 101 -4.07 0.84 6.77
C LYS A 101 -3.28 -0.41 6.42
N SER A 102 -2.99 -0.58 5.15
CA SER A 102 -2.08 -1.62 4.69
C SER A 102 -0.99 -1.01 3.84
N GLU A 103 0.22 -1.42 4.09
CA GLU A 103 1.43 -0.89 3.46
C GLU A 103 2.24 -2.02 2.86
N ALA A 104 2.70 -1.84 1.64
CA ALA A 104 3.66 -2.73 0.99
C ALA A 104 4.68 -1.92 0.18
N TYR A 105 5.89 -2.43 0.10
CA TYR A 105 6.88 -1.89 -0.84
C TYR A 105 6.67 -2.48 -2.23
N ILE A 106 6.78 -1.67 -3.27
CA ILE A 106 6.58 -2.12 -4.67
C ILE A 106 7.54 -3.22 -5.12
N TYR A 107 8.70 -3.34 -4.44
CA TYR A 107 9.68 -4.40 -4.67
C TYR A 107 9.47 -5.64 -3.77
N ARG A 108 8.45 -5.62 -2.87
CA ARG A 108 8.09 -6.71 -1.95
C ARG A 108 6.58 -6.80 -1.77
N LEU A 109 5.86 -6.96 -2.86
CA LEU A 109 4.40 -7.10 -2.84
C LEU A 109 3.91 -8.44 -2.26
N ASP A 110 4.82 -9.32 -1.90
CA ASP A 110 4.57 -10.55 -1.16
C ASP A 110 4.46 -10.34 0.36
N GLN A 111 4.80 -9.14 0.84
CA GLN A 111 4.74 -8.77 2.26
C GLN A 111 3.91 -7.51 2.45
N TRP A 112 2.83 -7.65 3.22
CA TRP A 112 1.95 -6.55 3.59
C TRP A 112 1.95 -6.36 5.10
N MET A 113 2.03 -5.12 5.52
CA MET A 113 1.87 -4.71 6.90
C MET A 113 0.51 -4.04 7.05
N LEU A 114 -0.31 -4.56 7.96
CA LEU A 114 -1.64 -4.04 8.26
C LEU A 114 -1.63 -3.40 9.63
N VAL A 115 -2.27 -2.25 9.75
CA VAL A 115 -2.39 -1.51 11.00
C VAL A 115 -3.83 -1.02 11.15
N ALA A 116 -4.45 -1.32 12.29
CA ALA A 116 -5.75 -0.78 12.68
C ALA A 116 -5.56 0.25 13.81
N PRO A 117 -5.35 1.55 13.47
CA PRO A 117 -4.99 2.56 14.46
C PRO A 117 -6.12 2.90 15.42
N GLU A 118 -7.35 2.66 15.05
CA GLU A 118 -8.55 2.93 15.86
C GLU A 118 -9.12 1.67 16.53
N GLY A 119 -8.36 0.57 16.47
CA GLY A 119 -8.79 -0.72 17.00
C GLY A 119 -9.71 -1.49 16.06
N VAL A 120 -10.28 -2.55 16.60
CA VAL A 120 -11.12 -3.51 15.88
C VAL A 120 -12.33 -3.82 16.74
N THR A 121 -13.50 -3.91 16.14
CA THR A 121 -14.70 -4.41 16.79
C THR A 121 -14.95 -5.84 16.33
N LEU A 122 -14.90 -6.77 17.28
CA LEU A 122 -15.20 -8.17 17.04
C LEU A 122 -16.64 -8.45 17.49
N THR A 123 -17.48 -8.89 16.57
CA THR A 123 -18.84 -9.33 16.87
C THR A 123 -18.86 -10.85 16.99
N ARG A 124 -19.41 -11.34 18.10
CA ARG A 124 -19.57 -12.77 18.38
C ARG A 124 -21.01 -13.19 18.08
N PRO A 125 -21.25 -14.43 17.62
CA PRO A 125 -22.61 -14.90 17.31
C PRO A 125 -23.58 -14.75 18.46
N ASP A 126 -23.17 -15.18 19.68
CA ASP A 126 -24.02 -15.22 20.86
C ASP A 126 -23.64 -14.20 21.95
N GLY A 127 -22.50 -13.53 21.79
CA GLY A 127 -21.92 -12.65 22.81
C GLY A 127 -22.00 -11.16 22.52
N GLY A 128 -22.43 -10.78 21.31
CA GLY A 128 -22.48 -9.39 20.88
C GLY A 128 -21.09 -8.78 20.55
N PRO A 129 -21.06 -7.48 20.24
CA PRO A 129 -19.84 -6.79 19.84
C PRO A 129 -18.89 -6.54 21.02
N VAL A 130 -17.61 -6.68 20.74
CA VAL A 130 -16.50 -6.38 21.65
C VAL A 130 -15.53 -5.44 20.94
N ALA A 131 -15.30 -4.28 21.52
CA ALA A 131 -14.28 -3.37 21.01
C ALA A 131 -12.90 -3.81 21.53
N VAL A 132 -12.01 -4.14 20.62
CA VAL A 132 -10.61 -4.45 20.91
C VAL A 132 -9.80 -3.19 20.59
N ARG A 133 -9.34 -2.52 21.63
CA ARG A 133 -8.42 -1.39 21.48
C ARG A 133 -7.02 -1.83 21.83
N ALA A 134 -6.07 -1.32 21.09
CA ALA A 134 -4.66 -1.54 21.34
C ALA A 134 -3.90 -0.25 21.08
N ARG A 135 -2.83 -0.03 21.80
CA ARG A 135 -1.89 1.05 21.48
C ARG A 135 -1.27 0.83 20.09
N ALA A 136 -1.03 -0.41 19.73
CA ALA A 136 -0.62 -0.82 18.40
C ALA A 136 -1.18 -2.21 18.10
N LEU A 137 -2.06 -2.28 17.12
CA LEU A 137 -2.52 -3.56 16.53
C LEU A 137 -1.96 -3.63 15.13
N ARG A 138 -1.03 -4.53 14.94
CA ARG A 138 -0.33 -4.75 13.67
C ARG A 138 -0.50 -6.20 13.25
N ALA A 139 -0.70 -6.41 11.96
CA ALA A 139 -0.63 -7.72 11.38
C ALA A 139 0.34 -7.68 10.20
N SER A 140 1.18 -8.68 10.06
CA SER A 140 2.01 -8.85 8.89
C SER A 140 1.55 -10.08 8.12
N LEU A 141 1.32 -9.89 6.83
CA LEU A 141 0.94 -10.93 5.90
C LEU A 141 2.09 -11.13 4.93
N GLY A 142 2.73 -12.28 4.99
CA GLY A 142 3.88 -12.62 4.16
C GLY A 142 3.66 -13.88 3.34
N GLY A 143 4.41 -13.98 2.23
CA GLY A 143 4.35 -15.17 1.39
C GLY A 143 3.06 -15.29 0.58
N LEU A 144 2.49 -14.15 0.15
CA LEU A 144 1.37 -14.15 -0.79
C LEU A 144 1.80 -14.84 -2.09
N GLY A 145 1.18 -15.97 -2.39
CA GLY A 145 1.57 -16.86 -3.50
C GLY A 145 2.27 -18.15 -3.04
N LYS A 146 2.52 -18.31 -1.73
CA LYS A 146 2.95 -19.58 -1.12
C LYS A 146 1.79 -20.17 -0.30
N THR A 147 1.71 -21.46 -0.27
CA THR A 147 0.69 -22.16 0.55
C THR A 147 1.38 -22.94 1.68
N PRO A 148 1.12 -22.61 2.97
CA PRO A 148 0.23 -21.56 3.46
C PRO A 148 0.91 -20.16 3.53
N PRO A 149 0.14 -19.07 3.40
CA PRO A 149 0.65 -17.73 3.68
C PRO A 149 0.97 -17.59 5.18
N ARG A 150 1.93 -16.73 5.52
CA ARG A 150 2.30 -16.46 6.91
C ARG A 150 1.56 -15.23 7.39
N LEU A 151 0.74 -15.40 8.42
CA LEU A 151 0.09 -14.31 9.14
C LEU A 151 0.72 -14.21 10.53
N SER A 152 1.24 -13.04 10.88
CA SER A 152 1.69 -12.69 12.22
C SER A 152 0.88 -11.52 12.73
N ILE A 153 0.35 -11.62 13.94
CA ILE A 153 -0.44 -10.57 14.58
C ILE A 153 0.28 -10.16 15.86
N GLU A 154 0.53 -8.88 15.99
CA GLU A 154 1.14 -8.27 17.18
C GLU A 154 0.18 -7.24 17.77
N GLY A 155 -0.11 -7.36 19.03
CA GLY A 155 -0.90 -6.40 19.80
C GLY A 155 -0.15 -5.95 21.04
N VAL A 156 -0.07 -4.64 21.25
CA VAL A 156 0.54 -4.05 22.45
C VAL A 156 -0.54 -3.31 23.22
N ASP A 157 -0.63 -3.55 24.54
CA ASP A 157 -1.61 -2.95 25.44
C ASP A 157 -3.06 -3.18 24.94
N LEU A 158 -3.42 -4.44 24.77
CA LEU A 158 -4.77 -4.83 24.35
C LEU A 158 -5.77 -4.59 25.49
N SER A 159 -6.82 -3.84 25.22
CA SER A 159 -8.00 -3.69 26.07
C SER A 159 -9.23 -4.20 25.32
N PHE A 160 -10.10 -4.86 26.07
CA PHE A 160 -11.33 -5.45 25.54
C PHE A 160 -12.51 -4.81 26.25
N ASP A 161 -13.27 -3.99 25.52
CA ASP A 161 -14.46 -3.34 26.04
C ASP A 161 -15.71 -4.02 25.47
N THR A 162 -16.52 -4.62 26.32
CA THR A 162 -17.81 -5.16 25.92
C THR A 162 -18.83 -4.04 25.79
N ALA A 163 -19.64 -4.07 24.74
CA ALA A 163 -20.75 -3.16 24.59
C ALA A 163 -21.81 -3.39 25.70
N PRO A 164 -22.57 -2.35 26.09
CA PRO A 164 -23.68 -2.52 27.03
C PRO A 164 -24.65 -3.60 26.55
N GLY A 165 -24.91 -4.62 27.38
CA GLY A 165 -25.76 -5.76 27.05
C GLY A 165 -25.03 -6.94 26.40
N ALA A 166 -23.75 -6.84 26.07
CA ALA A 166 -22.95 -7.97 25.63
C ALA A 166 -22.66 -8.94 26.80
N LYS A 167 -22.69 -10.24 26.51
CA LYS A 167 -22.32 -11.24 27.51
C LYS A 167 -20.85 -11.12 27.88
N PRO A 168 -20.47 -11.20 29.16
CA PRO A 168 -19.08 -11.22 29.54
C PRO A 168 -18.36 -12.44 28.95
N TYR A 169 -17.04 -12.36 28.89
CA TYR A 169 -16.25 -13.54 28.52
C TYR A 169 -16.47 -14.61 29.60
N LEU A 170 -16.98 -15.74 29.20
CA LEU A 170 -16.90 -16.92 30.05
C LEU A 170 -15.43 -17.36 30.02
N ILE A 171 -14.83 -17.30 31.17
CA ILE A 171 -13.51 -17.90 31.44
C ILE A 171 -13.73 -19.41 31.53
#